data_04295f8cf7afec4c559ed9c8bd409ddb
#
_entry.id   04295f8cf7afec4c559ed9c8bd409ddb
#
_cell.length_a   1.000
_cell.length_b   1.000
_cell.length_c   1.000
_cell.angle_alpha   90.00
_cell.angle_beta   90.00
_cell.angle_gamma   90.00
#
_symmetry.space_group_name_H-M   'P 1'
#
loop_
_entity.id
_entity.type
_entity.pdbx_description
1 polymer ?
#
loop_
_entity_poly.entity_id
_entity_poly.type
_entity_poly.pdbx_seq_one_letter_code
_entity_poly.pdbx_strand_id
1 'polypeptide(L)'
;MAFELSEDQLKTAENELKKYLPMSQQVYGFLVIRNRVRSDPVRVLVDRWPQFRVIMCKPHGEQKSDLFKDALLFATDAAVLEEILSKSSVFDWSKYFCVGTSVSHTEIFKAVASAKGVPCKRVAKCYLMTLEDVSRLPPVDSSGISVSSLDESHIGLVNQTWKFGKVDVAVGLIRNMIANFPSCCVLDAEGKPVSWILTYASGAIGMLYTLPEHRGKGYAKILVSSLAKRNHALGYPVYSFIGEENAVSYRLFANLGFTEDPSYREAWFVVNEFQIFP
;
A
#
# COMPACT_ATOMS: atom_id res chain seq x y z
N MET A 1 18.54 -7.96 17.19
CA MET A 1 17.63 -9.14 16.95
C MET A 1 16.20 -8.59 16.96
N ALA A 2 15.39 -8.95 15.97
CA ALA A 2 14.00 -8.48 15.91
C ALA A 2 13.07 -9.45 16.63
N PHE A 3 12.03 -8.95 17.32
CA PHE A 3 11.01 -9.76 18.00
C PHE A 3 9.60 -9.30 17.61
N GLU A 4 8.64 -10.19 17.77
CA GLU A 4 7.26 -9.98 17.35
C GLU A 4 6.45 -9.27 18.45
N LEU A 5 5.65 -8.27 18.05
CA LEU A 5 4.73 -7.59 18.94
C LEU A 5 3.49 -8.45 19.22
N SER A 6 3.04 -8.41 20.49
CA SER A 6 1.75 -8.97 20.90
C SER A 6 0.60 -8.06 20.46
N GLU A 7 -0.63 -8.59 20.47
CA GLU A 7 -1.86 -7.84 20.12
C GLU A 7 -2.02 -6.57 20.98
N ASP A 8 -1.68 -6.61 22.26
CA ASP A 8 -1.78 -5.42 23.15
C ASP A 8 -0.73 -4.36 22.77
N GLN A 9 0.45 -4.79 22.32
CA GLN A 9 1.51 -3.89 21.91
C GLN A 9 1.21 -3.20 20.57
N LEU A 10 0.41 -3.81 19.68
CA LEU A 10 0.09 -3.23 18.38
C LEU A 10 -0.65 -1.90 18.46
N LYS A 11 -1.56 -1.72 19.43
CA LYS A 11 -2.26 -0.44 19.66
C LYS A 11 -1.29 0.65 20.14
N THR A 12 -0.35 0.29 21.01
CA THR A 12 0.69 1.21 21.46
C THR A 12 1.61 1.59 20.29
N ALA A 13 2.02 0.62 19.47
CA ALA A 13 2.84 0.87 18.28
C ALA A 13 2.14 1.79 17.27
N GLU A 14 0.82 1.64 17.05
CA GLU A 14 0.03 2.56 16.22
C GLU A 14 0.15 4.01 16.73
N ASN A 15 0.04 4.23 18.04
CA ASN A 15 0.15 5.57 18.61
C ASN A 15 1.57 6.13 18.55
N GLU A 16 2.60 5.30 18.74
CA GLU A 16 3.99 5.73 18.61
C GLU A 16 4.32 6.16 17.18
N LEU A 17 3.82 5.43 16.16
CA LEU A 17 4.07 5.75 14.76
C LEU A 17 3.49 7.10 14.32
N LYS A 18 2.42 7.59 14.96
CA LYS A 18 1.88 8.94 14.69
C LYS A 18 2.92 10.05 14.86
N LYS A 19 3.87 9.88 15.77
CA LYS A 19 4.92 10.87 16.04
C LYS A 19 5.90 11.05 14.86
N TYR A 20 5.92 10.09 13.97
CA TYR A 20 6.86 10.03 12.84
C TYR A 20 6.20 10.26 11.49
N LEU A 21 4.92 10.69 11.47
CA LEU A 21 4.27 11.07 10.22
C LEU A 21 4.98 12.29 9.60
N PRO A 22 5.15 12.35 8.29
CA PRO A 22 4.62 11.42 7.27
C PRO A 22 5.48 10.18 7.01
N MET A 23 6.71 10.09 7.54
CA MET A 23 7.67 9.02 7.23
C MET A 23 7.17 7.63 7.60
N SER A 24 6.34 7.51 8.62
CA SER A 24 5.75 6.24 9.08
C SER A 24 4.42 5.91 8.41
N GLN A 25 3.93 6.72 7.46
CA GLN A 25 2.54 6.69 6.97
C GLN A 25 2.08 5.29 6.57
N GLN A 26 2.91 4.55 5.86
CA GLN A 26 2.51 3.23 5.34
C GLN A 26 2.33 2.20 6.48
N VAL A 27 3.30 2.11 7.38
CA VAL A 27 3.23 1.18 8.52
C VAL A 27 2.17 1.64 9.53
N TYR A 28 2.05 2.96 9.76
CA TYR A 28 0.98 3.52 10.58
C TYR A 28 -0.41 3.13 10.05
N GLY A 29 -0.66 3.38 8.77
CA GLY A 29 -1.94 3.04 8.13
C GLY A 29 -2.24 1.56 8.17
N PHE A 30 -1.22 0.71 7.98
CA PHE A 30 -1.35 -0.73 8.12
C PHE A 30 -1.80 -1.12 9.55
N LEU A 31 -1.18 -0.59 10.61
CA LEU A 31 -1.57 -0.89 11.98
C LEU A 31 -2.97 -0.36 12.31
N VAL A 32 -3.33 0.83 11.82
CA VAL A 32 -4.69 1.38 12.00
C VAL A 32 -5.74 0.39 11.48
N ILE A 33 -5.54 -0.15 10.29
CA ILE A 33 -6.48 -1.12 9.70
C ILE A 33 -6.39 -2.46 10.42
N ARG A 34 -5.18 -3.00 10.63
CA ARG A 34 -4.93 -4.28 11.29
C ARG A 34 -5.57 -4.38 12.66
N ASN A 35 -5.55 -3.28 13.42
CA ASN A 35 -6.16 -3.22 14.76
C ASN A 35 -7.70 -3.20 14.73
N ARG A 36 -8.31 -2.96 13.57
CA ARG A 36 -9.77 -2.89 13.38
C ARG A 36 -10.32 -4.04 12.54
N VAL A 37 -9.55 -4.48 11.55
CA VAL A 37 -9.97 -5.52 10.59
C VAL A 37 -8.94 -6.65 10.62
N ARG A 38 -9.38 -7.85 10.94
CA ARG A 38 -8.56 -9.05 10.80
C ARG A 38 -8.66 -9.55 9.36
N SER A 39 -7.64 -9.26 8.60
CA SER A 39 -7.42 -9.80 7.26
C SER A 39 -6.35 -10.89 7.29
N ASP A 40 -5.57 -11.01 6.23
CA ASP A 40 -4.45 -11.96 6.17
C ASP A 40 -3.51 -11.87 7.38
N PRO A 41 -3.00 -13.00 7.88
CA PRO A 41 -2.09 -13.01 9.01
C PRO A 41 -0.76 -12.32 8.66
N VAL A 42 -0.41 -11.32 9.46
CA VAL A 42 0.83 -10.56 9.33
C VAL A 42 1.52 -10.47 10.69
N ARG A 43 2.82 -10.66 10.70
CA ARG A 43 3.69 -10.47 11.85
C ARG A 43 4.19 -9.03 11.88
N VAL A 44 4.17 -8.41 13.05
CA VAL A 44 4.76 -7.09 13.26
C VAL A 44 6.00 -7.26 14.14
N LEU A 45 7.15 -6.93 13.59
CA LEU A 45 8.45 -7.13 14.20
C LEU A 45 9.12 -5.79 14.51
N VAL A 46 9.80 -5.70 15.66
CA VAL A 46 10.56 -4.51 16.08
C VAL A 46 11.96 -4.89 16.55
N ASP A 47 12.91 -3.94 16.53
CA ASP A 47 14.26 -4.13 17.08
C ASP A 47 14.29 -4.13 18.60
N ARG A 48 13.45 -3.33 19.25
CA ARG A 48 13.29 -3.21 20.69
C ARG A 48 11.91 -2.64 21.06
N TRP A 49 11.52 -2.74 22.29
CA TRP A 49 10.25 -2.25 22.81
C TRP A 49 10.43 -1.52 24.15
N PRO A 50 9.67 -0.45 24.44
CA PRO A 50 8.66 0.20 23.58
C PRO A 50 9.22 1.22 22.57
N GLN A 51 10.44 1.69 22.72
CA GLN A 51 11.05 2.70 21.84
C GLN A 51 11.78 2.02 20.68
N PHE A 52 11.00 1.47 19.74
CA PHE A 52 11.56 0.86 18.53
C PHE A 52 12.20 1.91 17.62
N ARG A 53 13.28 1.51 16.95
CA ARG A 53 13.93 2.27 15.87
C ARG A 53 13.61 1.70 14.50
N VAL A 54 13.26 0.43 14.46
CA VAL A 54 12.83 -0.28 13.23
C VAL A 54 11.57 -1.06 13.56
N ILE A 55 10.56 -0.93 12.70
CA ILE A 55 9.32 -1.72 12.73
C ILE A 55 9.03 -2.25 11.34
N MET A 56 8.64 -3.51 11.26
CA MET A 56 8.34 -4.21 10.01
C MET A 56 7.03 -4.97 10.13
N CYS A 57 6.17 -4.82 9.13
CA CYS A 57 4.99 -5.65 8.93
C CYS A 57 5.33 -6.66 7.84
N LYS A 58 5.33 -7.93 8.16
CA LYS A 58 5.71 -9.02 7.27
C LYS A 58 4.60 -10.05 7.18
N PRO A 59 4.23 -10.52 5.98
CA PRO A 59 3.29 -11.64 5.81
C PRO A 59 3.74 -12.86 6.60
N HIS A 60 2.78 -13.57 7.21
CA HIS A 60 3.04 -14.78 7.97
C HIS A 60 3.03 -16.00 7.04
N GLY A 61 4.14 -16.77 7.06
CA GLY A 61 4.25 -18.05 6.37
C GLY A 61 4.63 -17.98 4.89
N GLU A 62 5.05 -19.13 4.38
CA GLU A 62 5.33 -19.37 2.96
C GLU A 62 4.02 -19.73 2.27
N GLN A 63 3.22 -18.77 1.90
CA GLN A 63 2.11 -19.06 0.99
C GLN A 63 2.63 -19.00 -0.44
N LYS A 64 2.70 -20.14 -1.08
CA LYS A 64 3.21 -20.32 -2.46
C LYS A 64 2.44 -19.54 -3.53
N SER A 65 1.30 -18.94 -3.19
CA SER A 65 0.37 -18.32 -4.14
C SER A 65 0.22 -16.81 -4.01
N ASP A 66 0.84 -16.15 -3.01
CA ASP A 66 0.59 -14.74 -2.71
C ASP A 66 1.88 -13.90 -2.70
N LEU A 67 2.41 -13.67 -3.87
CA LEU A 67 3.71 -13.02 -4.08
C LEU A 67 3.67 -11.48 -3.98
N PHE A 68 2.49 -10.89 -4.01
CA PHE A 68 2.30 -9.46 -3.80
C PHE A 68 2.00 -9.09 -2.34
N LYS A 69 2.28 -9.98 -1.39
CA LYS A 69 2.29 -9.60 0.03
C LYS A 69 3.59 -8.88 0.34
N ASP A 70 3.57 -7.58 0.11
CA ASP A 70 4.70 -6.73 0.43
C ASP A 70 4.94 -6.69 1.93
N ALA A 71 6.20 -6.78 2.34
CA ALA A 71 6.59 -6.35 3.67
C ALA A 71 6.64 -4.81 3.68
N LEU A 72 6.23 -4.21 4.81
CA LEU A 72 6.27 -2.77 5.03
C LEU A 72 7.28 -2.47 6.13
N LEU A 73 8.09 -1.44 5.95
CA LEU A 73 9.17 -1.13 6.85
C LEU A 73 9.25 0.38 7.11
N PHE A 74 9.39 0.72 8.41
CA PHE A 74 9.75 2.06 8.86
C PHE A 74 10.97 1.99 9.78
N ALA A 75 11.92 2.89 9.59
CA ALA A 75 13.11 2.98 10.42
C ALA A 75 13.50 4.44 10.68
N THR A 76 13.91 4.73 11.93
CA THR A 76 14.47 6.01 12.33
C THR A 76 16.00 5.99 12.46
N ASP A 77 16.59 4.79 12.39
CA ASP A 77 18.02 4.55 12.54
C ASP A 77 18.52 3.63 11.43
N ALA A 78 19.28 4.21 10.50
CA ALA A 78 19.80 3.52 9.33
C ALA A 78 20.78 2.41 9.69
N ALA A 79 21.63 2.60 10.70
CA ALA A 79 22.62 1.61 11.13
C ALA A 79 21.95 0.38 11.75
N VAL A 80 20.90 0.60 12.55
CA VAL A 80 20.10 -0.50 13.11
C VAL A 80 19.34 -1.25 12.02
N LEU A 81 18.81 -0.54 11.04
CA LEU A 81 18.15 -1.17 9.88
C LEU A 81 19.14 -2.06 9.13
N GLU A 82 20.33 -1.55 8.80
CA GLU A 82 21.37 -2.31 8.11
C GLU A 82 21.80 -3.56 8.91
N GLU A 83 21.96 -3.41 10.22
CA GLU A 83 22.29 -4.54 11.10
C GLU A 83 21.20 -5.62 11.08
N ILE A 84 19.93 -5.26 11.16
CA ILE A 84 18.80 -6.19 11.12
C ILE A 84 18.75 -6.90 9.78
N LEU A 85 18.83 -6.17 8.68
CA LEU A 85 18.79 -6.75 7.33
C LEU A 85 19.98 -7.68 7.06
N SER A 86 21.16 -7.37 7.59
CA SER A 86 22.38 -8.14 7.39
C SER A 86 22.44 -9.40 8.24
N LYS A 87 22.11 -9.29 9.54
CA LYS A 87 22.40 -10.30 10.57
C LYS A 87 21.20 -11.14 11.00
N SER A 88 19.96 -10.66 10.77
CA SER A 88 18.79 -11.39 11.22
C SER A 88 18.20 -12.26 10.10
N SER A 89 17.41 -13.27 10.51
CA SER A 89 16.63 -14.11 9.61
C SER A 89 15.23 -13.52 9.29
N VAL A 90 15.08 -12.19 9.43
CA VAL A 90 13.79 -11.51 9.19
C VAL A 90 13.33 -11.73 7.75
N PHE A 91 14.26 -11.65 6.78
CA PHE A 91 14.00 -11.99 5.39
C PHE A 91 14.83 -13.20 4.97
N ASP A 92 14.22 -14.10 4.21
CA ASP A 92 14.92 -15.15 3.51
C ASP A 92 15.47 -14.59 2.18
N TRP A 93 16.72 -14.14 2.20
CA TRP A 93 17.38 -13.54 1.05
C TRP A 93 17.63 -14.52 -0.11
N SER A 94 17.40 -15.81 0.08
CA SER A 94 17.42 -16.80 -1.01
C SER A 94 16.14 -16.85 -1.82
N LYS A 95 15.07 -16.22 -1.33
CA LYS A 95 13.75 -16.21 -1.95
C LYS A 95 13.35 -14.83 -2.46
N TYR A 96 12.33 -14.80 -3.31
CA TYR A 96 11.68 -13.54 -3.69
C TYR A 96 10.98 -12.89 -2.50
N PHE A 97 11.17 -11.59 -2.34
CA PHE A 97 10.32 -10.75 -1.50
C PHE A 97 10.32 -9.30 -1.99
N CYS A 98 9.26 -8.57 -1.65
CA CYS A 98 9.12 -7.15 -1.92
C CYS A 98 8.96 -6.38 -0.60
N VAL A 99 9.57 -5.18 -0.53
CA VAL A 99 9.51 -4.31 0.65
C VAL A 99 9.16 -2.90 0.25
N GLY A 100 8.10 -2.34 0.85
CA GLY A 100 7.78 -0.92 0.80
C GLY A 100 8.44 -0.18 1.96
N THR A 101 9.17 0.90 1.66
CA THR A 101 9.86 1.73 2.65
C THR A 101 10.32 3.06 2.06
N SER A 102 10.93 3.92 2.88
CA SER A 102 11.50 5.18 2.40
C SER A 102 12.58 4.98 1.32
N VAL A 103 12.55 5.83 0.30
CA VAL A 103 13.60 5.88 -0.73
C VAL A 103 14.99 6.12 -0.15
N SER A 104 15.09 6.75 1.04
CA SER A 104 16.37 6.97 1.74
C SER A 104 17.11 5.68 2.12
N HIS A 105 16.40 4.55 2.18
CA HIS A 105 16.98 3.25 2.48
C HIS A 105 17.58 2.52 1.25
N THR A 106 17.58 3.16 0.08
CA THR A 106 18.02 2.54 -1.19
C THR A 106 19.42 1.95 -1.09
N GLU A 107 20.38 2.70 -0.55
CA GLU A 107 21.78 2.25 -0.49
C GLU A 107 21.96 1.12 0.52
N ILE A 108 21.17 1.10 1.60
CA ILE A 108 21.20 0.00 2.59
C ILE A 108 20.75 -1.31 1.93
N PHE A 109 19.61 -1.29 1.22
CA PHE A 109 19.11 -2.50 0.54
C PHE A 109 20.10 -3.01 -0.52
N LYS A 110 20.69 -2.11 -1.30
CA LYS A 110 21.71 -2.47 -2.30
C LYS A 110 22.96 -3.07 -1.66
N ALA A 111 23.48 -2.45 -0.61
CA ALA A 111 24.67 -2.92 0.09
C ALA A 111 24.46 -4.31 0.70
N VAL A 112 23.35 -4.52 1.41
CA VAL A 112 23.03 -5.81 2.03
C VAL A 112 22.81 -6.90 0.97
N ALA A 113 22.06 -6.59 -0.10
CA ALA A 113 21.84 -7.53 -1.21
C ALA A 113 23.16 -7.92 -1.90
N SER A 114 24.03 -6.94 -2.16
CA SER A 114 25.36 -7.18 -2.73
C SER A 114 26.22 -8.07 -1.83
N ALA A 115 26.25 -7.81 -0.52
CA ALA A 115 26.98 -8.63 0.45
C ALA A 115 26.47 -10.07 0.52
N LYS A 116 25.18 -10.28 0.22
CA LYS A 116 24.55 -11.61 0.17
C LYS A 116 24.59 -12.25 -1.22
N GLY A 117 25.12 -11.56 -2.22
CA GLY A 117 25.24 -12.06 -3.59
C GLY A 117 23.90 -12.23 -4.32
N VAL A 118 22.88 -11.46 -3.95
CA VAL A 118 21.55 -11.55 -4.54
C VAL A 118 21.14 -10.25 -5.26
N PRO A 119 20.37 -10.33 -6.36
CA PRO A 119 19.87 -9.15 -7.04
C PRO A 119 18.86 -8.39 -6.20
N CYS A 120 18.99 -7.05 -6.17
CA CYS A 120 18.03 -6.14 -5.56
C CYS A 120 17.71 -4.98 -6.52
N LYS A 121 16.44 -4.72 -6.72
CA LYS A 121 15.95 -3.75 -7.68
C LYS A 121 14.88 -2.88 -7.06
N ARG A 122 15.00 -1.55 -7.20
CA ARG A 122 13.91 -0.63 -6.91
C ARG A 122 12.94 -0.62 -8.09
N VAL A 123 11.70 -1.06 -7.87
CA VAL A 123 10.68 -1.21 -8.91
C VAL A 123 9.70 -0.04 -8.97
N ALA A 124 9.58 0.74 -7.88
CA ALA A 124 8.75 1.92 -7.83
C ALA A 124 9.36 2.99 -6.93
N LYS A 125 9.07 4.26 -7.24
CA LYS A 125 9.32 5.43 -6.41
C LYS A 125 8.09 6.34 -6.51
N CYS A 126 7.53 6.71 -5.37
CA CYS A 126 6.21 7.34 -5.32
C CYS A 126 6.20 8.56 -4.42
N TYR A 127 5.41 9.55 -4.83
CA TYR A 127 4.95 10.62 -3.95
C TYR A 127 3.99 10.06 -2.91
N LEU A 128 4.08 10.55 -1.69
CA LEU A 128 3.05 10.40 -0.68
C LEU A 128 2.10 11.61 -0.77
N MET A 129 0.85 11.35 -1.11
CA MET A 129 -0.21 12.36 -1.19
C MET A 129 -1.21 12.11 -0.06
N THR A 130 -1.40 13.07 0.84
CA THR A 130 -2.28 12.94 2.02
C THR A 130 -3.43 13.94 1.97
N LEU A 131 -4.57 13.55 2.54
CA LEU A 131 -5.71 14.43 2.77
C LEU A 131 -6.10 14.38 4.24
N GLU A 132 -5.73 15.40 5.01
CA GLU A 132 -5.99 15.44 6.45
C GLU A 132 -7.47 15.74 6.77
N ASP A 133 -8.11 16.55 5.94
CA ASP A 133 -9.49 17.01 6.14
C ASP A 133 -10.32 16.76 4.89
N VAL A 134 -11.18 15.74 4.95
CA VAL A 134 -12.07 15.38 3.84
C VAL A 134 -13.15 16.44 3.55
N SER A 135 -13.37 17.42 4.45
CA SER A 135 -14.26 18.55 4.17
C SER A 135 -13.71 19.48 3.09
N ARG A 136 -12.39 19.42 2.85
CA ARG A 136 -11.71 20.17 1.78
C ARG A 136 -11.90 19.57 0.39
N LEU A 137 -12.46 18.37 0.29
CA LEU A 137 -12.77 17.79 -1.01
C LEU A 137 -13.76 18.70 -1.75
N PRO A 138 -13.45 19.10 -2.98
CA PRO A 138 -14.37 19.92 -3.76
C PRO A 138 -15.69 19.18 -4.00
N PRO A 139 -16.81 19.89 -4.15
CA PRO A 139 -18.06 19.30 -4.56
C PRO A 139 -17.87 18.55 -5.87
N VAL A 140 -18.34 17.31 -5.93
CA VAL A 140 -18.32 16.50 -7.15
C VAL A 140 -19.74 16.13 -7.48
N ASP A 141 -20.21 16.54 -8.66
CA ASP A 141 -21.51 16.12 -9.16
C ASP A 141 -21.45 14.65 -9.58
N SER A 142 -22.27 13.85 -8.90
CA SER A 142 -22.46 12.42 -9.19
C SER A 142 -23.87 12.10 -9.67
N SER A 143 -24.66 13.13 -10.02
CA SER A 143 -26.04 12.98 -10.49
C SER A 143 -26.08 12.06 -11.71
N GLY A 144 -26.95 11.06 -11.67
CA GLY A 144 -27.10 10.09 -12.76
C GLY A 144 -25.96 9.07 -12.89
N ILE A 145 -24.99 9.06 -11.94
CA ILE A 145 -23.87 8.12 -11.95
C ILE A 145 -24.13 7.05 -10.88
N SER A 146 -24.14 5.78 -11.31
CA SER A 146 -24.29 4.64 -10.41
C SER A 146 -22.95 4.31 -9.76
N VAL A 147 -22.79 4.58 -8.46
CA VAL A 147 -21.61 4.26 -7.66
C VAL A 147 -21.91 3.05 -6.78
N SER A 148 -21.03 2.05 -6.83
CA SER A 148 -21.15 0.80 -6.07
C SER A 148 -19.78 0.40 -5.48
N SER A 149 -19.70 -0.79 -4.91
CA SER A 149 -18.46 -1.45 -4.48
C SER A 149 -18.12 -2.59 -5.43
N LEU A 150 -16.83 -2.94 -5.50
CA LEU A 150 -16.39 -4.15 -6.19
C LEU A 150 -16.73 -5.39 -5.36
N ASP A 151 -16.88 -6.52 -6.05
CA ASP A 151 -17.02 -7.86 -5.47
C ASP A 151 -16.06 -8.85 -6.13
N GLU A 152 -16.09 -10.12 -5.69
CA GLU A 152 -15.17 -11.16 -6.17
C GLU A 152 -15.23 -11.40 -7.68
N SER A 153 -16.37 -11.18 -8.34
CA SER A 153 -16.50 -11.35 -9.78
C SER A 153 -15.65 -10.36 -10.59
N HIS A 154 -15.25 -9.24 -9.96
CA HIS A 154 -14.48 -8.17 -10.58
C HIS A 154 -12.95 -8.34 -10.43
N ILE A 155 -12.48 -9.37 -9.70
CA ILE A 155 -11.03 -9.61 -9.46
C ILE A 155 -10.27 -9.71 -10.77
N GLY A 156 -10.78 -10.48 -11.73
CA GLY A 156 -10.15 -10.65 -13.05
C GLY A 156 -10.00 -9.33 -13.81
N LEU A 157 -11.04 -8.49 -13.79
CA LEU A 157 -11.03 -7.17 -14.44
C LEU A 157 -9.96 -6.26 -13.84
N VAL A 158 -9.89 -6.18 -12.50
CA VAL A 158 -8.89 -5.37 -11.78
C VAL A 158 -7.48 -5.89 -12.08
N ASN A 159 -7.27 -7.22 -12.03
CA ASN A 159 -5.97 -7.83 -12.31
C ASN A 159 -5.47 -7.55 -13.74
N GLN A 160 -6.33 -7.62 -14.74
CA GLN A 160 -5.97 -7.35 -16.13
C GLN A 160 -5.57 -5.91 -16.40
N THR A 161 -6.09 -4.96 -15.63
CA THR A 161 -5.89 -3.52 -15.85
C THR A 161 -4.85 -2.91 -14.94
N TRP A 162 -4.51 -3.57 -13.84
CA TRP A 162 -3.48 -3.09 -12.93
C TRP A 162 -2.08 -3.21 -13.56
N LYS A 163 -1.24 -2.16 -13.39
CA LYS A 163 0.12 -2.09 -13.96
C LYS A 163 0.99 -3.30 -13.59
N PHE A 164 0.85 -3.80 -12.36
CA PHE A 164 1.59 -4.95 -11.84
C PHE A 164 0.78 -6.25 -11.83
N GLY A 165 -0.42 -6.23 -12.39
CA GLY A 165 -1.29 -7.38 -12.53
C GLY A 165 -0.92 -8.26 -13.74
N LYS A 166 -1.92 -8.94 -14.30
CA LYS A 166 -1.80 -9.87 -15.43
C LYS A 166 -1.08 -11.18 -15.08
N VAL A 167 -0.93 -11.45 -13.80
CA VAL A 167 -0.33 -12.67 -13.26
C VAL A 167 -1.23 -13.24 -12.17
N ASP A 168 -1.27 -14.55 -12.04
CA ASP A 168 -2.17 -15.24 -11.09
C ASP A 168 -1.89 -14.84 -9.62
N VAL A 169 -0.66 -14.50 -9.33
CA VAL A 169 -0.21 -14.09 -8.00
C VAL A 169 -0.81 -12.77 -7.50
N ALA A 170 -1.21 -11.87 -8.39
CA ALA A 170 -1.89 -10.62 -8.02
C ALA A 170 -3.36 -10.85 -7.62
N VAL A 171 -3.93 -11.98 -8.01
CA VAL A 171 -5.33 -12.35 -7.70
C VAL A 171 -5.57 -12.41 -6.20
N GLY A 172 -4.65 -12.98 -5.43
CA GLY A 172 -4.77 -13.08 -3.97
C GLY A 172 -4.77 -11.70 -3.29
N LEU A 173 -3.88 -10.79 -3.70
CA LEU A 173 -3.85 -9.42 -3.21
C LEU A 173 -5.17 -8.70 -3.50
N ILE A 174 -5.64 -8.75 -4.75
CA ILE A 174 -6.87 -8.06 -5.17
C ILE A 174 -8.08 -8.65 -4.44
N ARG A 175 -8.15 -9.97 -4.29
CA ARG A 175 -9.20 -10.64 -3.50
C ARG A 175 -9.22 -10.15 -2.06
N ASN A 176 -8.06 -10.13 -1.39
CA ASN A 176 -7.95 -9.63 -0.02
C ASN A 176 -8.43 -8.18 0.10
N MET A 177 -8.06 -7.32 -0.86
CA MET A 177 -8.48 -5.91 -0.88
C MET A 177 -10.00 -5.79 -1.04
N ILE A 178 -10.59 -6.51 -1.98
CA ILE A 178 -12.04 -6.45 -2.25
C ILE A 178 -12.85 -7.04 -1.09
N ALA A 179 -12.40 -8.14 -0.51
CA ALA A 179 -13.11 -8.83 0.57
C ALA A 179 -13.09 -8.08 1.90
N ASN A 180 -11.99 -7.38 2.21
CA ASN A 180 -11.74 -6.89 3.56
C ASN A 180 -11.73 -5.36 3.68
N PHE A 181 -11.53 -4.61 2.59
CA PHE A 181 -11.37 -3.16 2.64
C PHE A 181 -12.33 -2.44 1.70
N PRO A 182 -12.64 -1.15 1.98
CA PRO A 182 -13.52 -0.38 1.12
C PRO A 182 -13.01 -0.27 -0.32
N SER A 183 -13.92 -0.40 -1.27
CA SER A 183 -13.71 -0.10 -2.68
C SER A 183 -14.86 0.72 -3.23
N CYS A 184 -14.64 1.42 -4.33
CA CYS A 184 -15.69 2.10 -5.08
C CYS A 184 -15.55 1.82 -6.56
N CYS A 185 -16.68 1.69 -7.27
CA CYS A 185 -16.71 1.61 -8.72
C CYS A 185 -17.89 2.37 -9.30
N VAL A 186 -17.75 2.81 -10.54
CA VAL A 186 -18.87 3.33 -11.36
C VAL A 186 -19.34 2.19 -12.25
N LEU A 187 -20.66 2.00 -12.28
CA LEU A 187 -21.32 1.00 -13.13
C LEU A 187 -21.89 1.65 -14.38
N ASP A 188 -21.84 0.94 -15.50
CA ASP A 188 -22.60 1.29 -16.72
C ASP A 188 -24.09 0.91 -16.59
N ALA A 189 -24.83 1.09 -17.69
CA ALA A 189 -26.26 0.78 -17.74
C ALA A 189 -26.55 -0.73 -17.60
N GLU A 190 -25.58 -1.57 -17.92
CA GLU A 190 -25.65 -3.02 -17.81
C GLU A 190 -25.16 -3.53 -16.43
N GLY A 191 -24.78 -2.62 -15.52
CA GLY A 191 -24.31 -2.94 -14.18
C GLY A 191 -22.83 -3.41 -14.14
N LYS A 192 -22.03 -3.17 -15.18
CA LYS A 192 -20.62 -3.55 -15.22
C LYS A 192 -19.74 -2.40 -14.74
N PRO A 193 -18.67 -2.67 -13.95
CA PRO A 193 -17.71 -1.65 -13.55
C PRO A 193 -16.95 -1.10 -14.75
N VAL A 194 -16.96 0.22 -14.90
CA VAL A 194 -16.24 0.96 -15.94
C VAL A 194 -15.14 1.87 -15.39
N SER A 195 -15.17 2.10 -14.09
CA SER A 195 -14.11 2.81 -13.34
C SER A 195 -14.11 2.33 -11.90
N TRP A 196 -12.96 2.26 -11.25
CA TRP A 196 -12.84 1.76 -9.87
C TRP A 196 -11.61 2.27 -9.15
N ILE A 197 -11.66 2.16 -7.81
CA ILE A 197 -10.56 2.44 -6.88
C ILE A 197 -10.69 1.51 -5.66
N LEU A 198 -9.58 1.08 -5.10
CA LEU A 198 -9.52 0.16 -3.96
C LEU A 198 -8.70 0.74 -2.81
N THR A 199 -8.86 0.14 -1.62
CA THR A 199 -8.04 0.40 -0.44
C THR A 199 -7.09 -0.78 -0.21
N TYR A 200 -5.79 -0.50 -0.06
CA TYR A 200 -4.78 -1.49 0.32
C TYR A 200 -4.85 -1.81 1.82
N ALA A 201 -4.25 -2.92 2.24
CA ALA A 201 -4.11 -3.28 3.66
C ALA A 201 -3.38 -2.22 4.48
N SER A 202 -2.55 -1.39 3.85
CA SER A 202 -1.90 -0.23 4.47
C SER A 202 -2.81 1.00 4.63
N GLY A 203 -4.03 0.95 4.11
CA GLY A 203 -4.95 2.10 4.10
C GLY A 203 -4.77 3.05 2.91
N ALA A 204 -3.70 2.92 2.16
CA ALA A 204 -3.53 3.69 0.93
C ALA A 204 -4.68 3.41 -0.06
N ILE A 205 -5.20 4.45 -0.70
CA ILE A 205 -6.14 4.27 -1.81
C ILE A 205 -5.39 4.21 -3.14
N GLY A 206 -5.79 3.30 -4.02
CA GLY A 206 -5.09 3.10 -5.29
C GLY A 206 -5.75 2.10 -6.22
N MET A 207 -5.00 1.57 -7.17
CA MET A 207 -5.51 0.78 -8.30
C MET A 207 -6.64 1.53 -9.05
N LEU A 208 -6.61 2.89 -9.03
CA LEU A 208 -7.57 3.72 -9.74
C LEU A 208 -7.42 3.50 -11.23
N TYR A 209 -8.53 3.10 -11.85
CA TYR A 209 -8.56 2.89 -13.29
C TYR A 209 -9.92 3.26 -13.87
N THR A 210 -9.93 3.78 -15.08
CA THR A 210 -11.13 4.00 -15.90
C THR A 210 -10.89 3.39 -17.27
N LEU A 211 -11.83 2.58 -17.72
CA LEU A 211 -11.79 2.01 -19.06
C LEU A 211 -11.65 3.12 -20.11
N PRO A 212 -10.84 2.92 -21.17
CA PRO A 212 -10.52 3.98 -22.13
C PRO A 212 -11.74 4.71 -22.69
N GLU A 213 -12.78 3.99 -23.08
CA GLU A 213 -14.04 4.48 -23.65
C GLU A 213 -14.92 5.25 -22.66
N HIS A 214 -14.60 5.18 -21.38
CA HIS A 214 -15.32 5.86 -20.30
C HIS A 214 -14.52 7.02 -19.66
N ARG A 215 -13.36 7.35 -20.21
CA ARG A 215 -12.53 8.47 -19.72
C ARG A 215 -13.15 9.83 -20.08
N GLY A 216 -12.67 10.88 -19.39
CA GLY A 216 -13.13 12.24 -19.62
C GLY A 216 -14.48 12.58 -18.99
N LYS A 217 -15.16 11.63 -18.34
CA LYS A 217 -16.50 11.80 -17.74
C LYS A 217 -16.47 12.15 -16.24
N GLY A 218 -15.30 12.43 -15.66
CA GLY A 218 -15.15 12.82 -14.25
C GLY A 218 -15.20 11.66 -13.23
N TYR A 219 -15.33 10.41 -13.66
CA TYR A 219 -15.49 9.25 -12.76
C TYR A 219 -14.37 9.12 -11.72
N ALA A 220 -13.12 9.34 -12.11
CA ALA A 220 -12.00 9.26 -11.19
C ALA A 220 -12.13 10.23 -10.00
N LYS A 221 -12.61 11.47 -10.23
CA LYS A 221 -12.85 12.45 -9.16
C LYS A 221 -13.94 11.97 -8.18
N ILE A 222 -15.04 11.44 -8.73
CA ILE A 222 -16.15 10.87 -7.94
C ILE A 222 -15.64 9.75 -7.05
N LEU A 223 -14.90 8.81 -7.62
CA LEU A 223 -14.41 7.62 -6.93
C LEU A 223 -13.41 7.95 -5.83
N VAL A 224 -12.42 8.81 -6.11
CA VAL A 224 -11.44 9.25 -5.10
C VAL A 224 -12.14 9.96 -3.95
N SER A 225 -13.08 10.90 -4.25
CA SER A 225 -13.82 11.61 -3.21
C SER A 225 -14.70 10.69 -2.38
N SER A 226 -15.40 9.75 -3.01
CA SER A 226 -16.29 8.79 -2.34
C SER A 226 -15.49 7.86 -1.42
N LEU A 227 -14.37 7.30 -1.92
CA LEU A 227 -13.56 6.39 -1.14
C LEU A 227 -12.82 7.11 0.00
N ALA A 228 -12.31 8.32 -0.24
CA ALA A 228 -11.69 9.16 0.78
C ALA A 228 -12.63 9.43 1.95
N LYS A 229 -13.87 9.84 1.67
CA LYS A 229 -14.91 10.05 2.70
C LYS A 229 -15.25 8.78 3.44
N ARG A 230 -15.38 7.66 2.73
CA ARG A 230 -15.69 6.35 3.34
C ARG A 230 -14.56 5.87 4.27
N ASN A 231 -13.30 5.96 3.83
CA ASN A 231 -12.15 5.60 4.65
C ASN A 231 -12.03 6.50 5.90
N HIS A 232 -12.21 7.80 5.73
CA HIS A 232 -12.20 8.74 6.85
C HIS A 232 -13.29 8.40 7.88
N ALA A 233 -14.51 8.09 7.43
CA ALA A 233 -15.62 7.71 8.33
C ALA A 233 -15.34 6.42 9.12
N LEU A 234 -14.48 5.53 8.59
CA LEU A 234 -14.00 4.32 9.27
C LEU A 234 -12.80 4.60 10.19
N GLY A 235 -12.33 5.84 10.27
CA GLY A 235 -11.15 6.22 11.04
C GLY A 235 -9.83 5.78 10.39
N TYR A 236 -9.81 5.51 9.09
CA TYR A 236 -8.61 5.20 8.33
C TYR A 236 -7.92 6.49 7.87
N PRO A 237 -6.59 6.53 7.80
CA PRO A 237 -5.89 7.65 7.19
C PRO A 237 -6.22 7.72 5.70
N VAL A 238 -6.35 8.94 5.17
CA VAL A 238 -6.67 9.15 3.74
C VAL A 238 -5.41 9.58 3.02
N TYR A 239 -4.84 8.69 2.23
CA TYR A 239 -3.62 8.93 1.47
C TYR A 239 -3.47 8.00 0.28
N SER A 240 -2.57 8.34 -0.62
CA SER A 240 -2.22 7.54 -1.79
C SER A 240 -0.72 7.62 -2.06
N PHE A 241 -0.15 6.55 -2.62
CA PHE A 241 1.16 6.56 -3.23
C PHE A 241 1.03 6.66 -4.74
N ILE A 242 1.62 7.70 -5.32
CA ILE A 242 1.54 8.00 -6.75
C ILE A 242 2.93 7.91 -7.35
N GLY A 243 3.13 7.01 -8.31
CA GLY A 243 4.41 6.88 -9.01
C GLY A 243 4.87 8.21 -9.61
N GLU A 244 6.15 8.53 -9.46
CA GLU A 244 6.71 9.81 -9.96
C GLU A 244 6.48 10.01 -11.47
N GLU A 245 6.35 8.92 -12.21
CA GLU A 245 6.04 8.93 -13.64
C GLU A 245 4.56 9.23 -13.97
N ASN A 246 3.66 9.16 -12.97
CA ASN A 246 2.20 9.26 -13.16
C ASN A 246 1.66 10.68 -12.91
N ALA A 247 2.06 11.61 -13.77
CA ALA A 247 1.64 13.03 -13.68
C ALA A 247 0.11 13.21 -13.77
N VAL A 248 -0.61 12.29 -14.41
CA VAL A 248 -2.08 12.36 -14.54
C VAL A 248 -2.74 12.13 -13.18
N SER A 249 -2.35 11.08 -12.48
CA SER A 249 -2.86 10.82 -11.12
C SER A 249 -2.40 11.89 -10.15
N TYR A 250 -1.14 12.34 -10.23
CA TYR A 250 -0.65 13.44 -9.38
C TYR A 250 -1.55 14.68 -9.47
N ARG A 251 -1.83 15.16 -10.69
CA ARG A 251 -2.70 16.32 -10.90
C ARG A 251 -4.14 16.08 -10.41
N LEU A 252 -4.65 14.87 -10.62
CA LEU A 252 -5.99 14.51 -10.14
C LEU A 252 -6.09 14.64 -8.62
N PHE A 253 -5.17 14.03 -7.88
CA PHE A 253 -5.16 14.06 -6.42
C PHE A 253 -4.89 15.47 -5.88
N ALA A 254 -3.94 16.22 -6.46
CA ALA A 254 -3.68 17.60 -6.09
C ALA A 254 -4.92 18.50 -6.29
N ASN A 255 -5.64 18.35 -7.40
CA ASN A 255 -6.88 19.09 -7.67
C ASN A 255 -8.03 18.71 -6.72
N LEU A 256 -7.96 17.56 -6.07
CA LEU A 256 -8.90 17.13 -5.03
C LEU A 256 -8.49 17.59 -3.62
N GLY A 257 -7.39 18.33 -3.50
CA GLY A 257 -6.94 18.88 -2.23
C GLY A 257 -5.96 17.98 -1.46
N PHE A 258 -5.51 16.87 -2.06
CA PHE A 258 -4.40 16.11 -1.48
C PHE A 258 -3.11 16.90 -1.60
N THR A 259 -2.29 16.83 -0.56
CA THR A 259 -1.00 17.53 -0.49
C THR A 259 0.14 16.54 -0.49
N GLU A 260 1.19 16.86 -1.24
CA GLU A 260 2.45 16.13 -1.23
C GLU A 260 3.31 16.58 -0.05
N ASP A 261 3.96 15.64 0.64
CA ASP A 261 5.10 15.98 1.48
C ASP A 261 6.39 15.85 0.66
N PRO A 262 7.07 16.98 0.38
CA PRO A 262 8.28 16.98 -0.45
C PRO A 262 9.48 16.31 0.24
N SER A 263 9.45 16.15 1.57
CA SER A 263 10.53 15.51 2.34
C SER A 263 10.52 13.99 2.26
N TYR A 264 9.45 13.38 1.77
CA TYR A 264 9.26 11.94 1.77
C TYR A 264 8.97 11.37 0.39
N ARG A 265 9.59 10.23 0.11
CA ARG A 265 9.29 9.37 -1.05
C ARG A 265 9.25 7.92 -0.59
N GLU A 266 8.18 7.25 -0.96
CA GLU A 266 8.06 5.80 -0.81
C GLU A 266 8.77 5.09 -1.96
N ALA A 267 9.38 3.95 -1.66
CA ALA A 267 10.01 3.09 -2.65
C ALA A 267 9.66 1.62 -2.40
N TRP A 268 9.58 0.84 -3.47
CA TRP A 268 9.45 -0.62 -3.40
C TRP A 268 10.71 -1.27 -3.93
N PHE A 269 11.28 -2.18 -3.11
CA PHE A 269 12.47 -2.96 -3.42
C PHE A 269 12.08 -4.42 -3.59
N VAL A 270 12.47 -5.00 -4.72
CA VAL A 270 12.33 -6.42 -4.99
C VAL A 270 13.70 -7.06 -4.86
N VAL A 271 13.76 -8.13 -4.10
CA VAL A 271 14.94 -9.00 -3.95
C VAL A 271 14.64 -10.32 -4.64
N ASN A 272 15.59 -10.77 -5.42
CA ASN A 272 15.50 -11.90 -6.34
C ASN A 272 14.44 -11.71 -7.44
N GLU A 273 14.51 -12.54 -8.45
CA GLU A 273 13.51 -12.59 -9.51
C GLU A 273 12.41 -13.56 -9.11
N PHE A 274 11.20 -13.18 -9.50
CA PHE A 274 10.06 -14.06 -9.37
C PHE A 274 10.23 -15.23 -10.34
N GLN A 275 10.43 -16.44 -9.82
CA GLN A 275 10.40 -17.65 -10.62
C GLN A 275 8.94 -18.08 -10.80
N ILE A 276 8.39 -17.87 -11.99
CA ILE A 276 7.18 -18.56 -12.42
C ILE A 276 7.60 -20.02 -12.61
N PHE A 277 7.29 -20.88 -11.64
CA PHE A 277 7.43 -22.32 -11.87
C PHE A 277 6.44 -22.73 -12.95
N PRO A 278 6.87 -23.48 -13.96
CA PRO A 278 6.01 -23.95 -15.04
C PRO A 278 4.89 -24.85 -14.54
#